data_064f09e47efdbb3aad067c4887eb5966
#
_entry.id   064f09e47efdbb3aad067c4887eb5966
#
_cell.length_a   1.000
_cell.length_b   1.000
_cell.length_c   1.000
_cell.angle_alpha   90.00
_cell.angle_beta   90.00
_cell.angle_gamma   90.00
#
_symmetry.space_group_name_H-M   'P 1'
#
loop_
_entity.id
_entity.type
_entity.pdbx_description
1 polymer ?
#
loop_
_entity_poly.entity_id
_entity_poly.type
_entity_poly.pdbx_seq_one_letter_code
_entity_poly.pdbx_strand_id
1 'polypeptide(L)'
;MQSSHWGQTFRMDFLLSPFSFLLSKMVLTIDIGNTSAKVAVFQDNEIFFSERVATDWHTEIGKLCATYDIKGCGVSNVAGPNEALDRALQLLPCPVLRLTYTSPCAQPYFQQIPQGLGADRLAADIAAVTQMPNTPVLVIDAGTCLTFDVIDENHSFAGGNISPGVELRLKAMHEHTAALPLISVEGDLPDLGYDTATAIRGGAVNGIKFEIEGYIRMCRKRFPNLHVFYTGGNHFEFSPDVAPCITHDPHLVLRGLHELVR
;
A
#
# COMPACT_ATOMS: atom_id res chain seq x y z
N MET A 1 -28.76 11.19 -14.56
CA MET A 1 -28.69 9.74 -14.76
C MET A 1 -27.53 9.45 -15.72
N GLN A 2 -26.36 9.24 -15.23
CA GLN A 2 -25.24 8.61 -15.96
C GLN A 2 -24.43 7.86 -14.92
N SER A 3 -24.49 6.54 -15.02
CA SER A 3 -23.75 5.59 -14.21
C SER A 3 -22.29 5.58 -14.65
N SER A 4 -21.37 5.96 -13.75
CA SER A 4 -19.94 5.82 -13.96
C SER A 4 -19.52 4.37 -13.76
N HIS A 5 -19.24 3.68 -14.86
CA HIS A 5 -18.58 2.39 -14.88
C HIS A 5 -17.07 2.61 -14.64
N TRP A 6 -16.59 2.25 -13.47
CA TRP A 6 -15.16 2.02 -13.19
C TRP A 6 -14.92 0.53 -13.07
N GLY A 7 -14.79 -0.12 -14.20
CA GLY A 7 -14.33 -1.48 -14.33
C GLY A 7 -13.47 -1.57 -15.59
N GLN A 8 -12.25 -1.07 -15.54
CA GLN A 8 -11.30 -1.34 -16.62
C GLN A 8 -10.42 -2.50 -16.19
N THR A 9 -10.83 -3.69 -16.66
CA THR A 9 -9.96 -4.85 -16.76
C THR A 9 -8.97 -4.55 -17.89
N PHE A 10 -7.75 -4.15 -17.57
CA PHE A 10 -6.66 -4.09 -18.54
C PHE A 10 -6.25 -5.54 -18.86
N ARG A 11 -6.81 -6.11 -19.89
CA ARG A 11 -6.23 -7.25 -20.58
C ARG A 11 -5.17 -6.72 -21.53
N MET A 12 -3.91 -6.78 -21.13
CA MET A 12 -2.79 -6.67 -22.06
C MET A 12 -2.62 -8.04 -22.73
N ASP A 13 -3.16 -8.19 -23.95
CA ASP A 13 -2.84 -9.31 -24.83
C ASP A 13 -1.39 -9.14 -25.32
N PHE A 14 -0.42 -9.58 -24.52
CA PHE A 14 0.93 -9.83 -25.02
C PHE A 14 0.93 -11.20 -25.67
N LEU A 15 1.17 -11.23 -26.97
CA LEU A 15 1.53 -12.43 -27.74
C LEU A 15 2.92 -12.93 -27.29
N LEU A 16 2.99 -13.48 -26.10
CA LEU A 16 4.11 -14.29 -25.68
C LEU A 16 3.92 -15.73 -26.23
N SER A 17 4.98 -16.27 -26.77
CA SER A 17 5.01 -17.66 -27.26
C SER A 17 4.47 -18.61 -26.16
N PRO A 18 3.64 -19.62 -26.50
CA PRO A 18 3.11 -20.58 -25.51
C PRO A 18 4.17 -21.32 -24.70
N PHE A 19 5.42 -21.34 -25.15
CA PHE A 19 6.53 -22.01 -24.49
C PHE A 19 7.20 -21.22 -23.37
N SER A 20 7.05 -19.87 -23.32
CA SER A 20 7.60 -19.06 -22.22
C SER A 20 6.70 -19.11 -20.95
N PHE A 21 5.44 -19.49 -21.10
CA PHE A 21 4.48 -19.62 -20.01
C PHE A 21 4.76 -20.82 -19.08
N LEU A 22 5.53 -21.80 -19.54
CA LEU A 22 5.77 -23.07 -18.83
C LEU A 22 6.94 -23.03 -17.83
N LEU A 23 7.73 -21.95 -17.73
CA LEU A 23 8.94 -21.91 -16.89
C LEU A 23 9.01 -20.74 -15.90
N SER A 24 8.11 -19.78 -15.96
CA SER A 24 8.12 -18.65 -15.02
C SER A 24 7.42 -19.01 -13.72
N LYS A 25 8.12 -18.75 -12.60
CA LYS A 25 7.55 -18.92 -11.26
C LYS A 25 6.47 -17.87 -11.03
N MET A 26 5.25 -18.31 -10.71
CA MET A 26 4.20 -17.41 -10.27
C MET A 26 4.21 -17.28 -8.75
N VAL A 27 4.18 -16.05 -8.27
CA VAL A 27 4.17 -15.71 -6.85
C VAL A 27 2.88 -15.00 -6.50
N LEU A 28 2.19 -15.49 -5.48
CA LEU A 28 1.02 -14.84 -4.90
C LEU A 28 1.46 -13.90 -3.78
N THR A 29 0.96 -12.69 -3.78
CA THR A 29 1.13 -11.74 -2.66
C THR A 29 -0.21 -11.31 -2.13
N ILE A 30 -0.32 -11.21 -0.80
CA ILE A 30 -1.57 -10.89 -0.09
C ILE A 30 -1.25 -9.84 0.94
N ASP A 31 -1.90 -8.68 0.83
CA ASP A 31 -1.81 -7.61 1.80
C ASP A 31 -3.17 -7.38 2.46
N ILE A 32 -3.22 -7.54 3.79
CA ILE A 32 -4.44 -7.43 4.59
C ILE A 32 -4.33 -6.24 5.52
N GLY A 33 -4.97 -5.16 5.11
CA GLY A 33 -5.17 -3.96 5.91
C GLY A 33 -6.46 -4.03 6.74
N ASN A 34 -6.67 -3.02 7.59
CA ASN A 34 -7.84 -2.95 8.48
C ASN A 34 -9.18 -2.83 7.75
N THR A 35 -9.21 -2.25 6.56
CA THR A 35 -10.45 -1.96 5.83
C THR A 35 -10.61 -2.82 4.58
N SER A 36 -9.53 -3.25 3.97
CA SER A 36 -9.54 -4.02 2.72
C SER A 36 -8.32 -4.91 2.62
N ALA A 37 -8.44 -5.94 1.78
CA ALA A 37 -7.33 -6.78 1.40
C ALA A 37 -7.07 -6.65 -0.10
N LYS A 38 -5.80 -6.78 -0.49
CA LYS A 38 -5.36 -6.81 -1.88
C LYS A 38 -4.58 -8.09 -2.14
N VAL A 39 -4.76 -8.64 -3.31
CA VAL A 39 -3.96 -9.77 -3.80
C VAL A 39 -3.33 -9.41 -5.14
N ALA A 40 -2.15 -9.96 -5.40
CA ALA A 40 -1.58 -9.96 -6.75
C ALA A 40 -0.89 -11.28 -7.05
N VAL A 41 -0.90 -11.65 -8.31
CA VAL A 41 -0.08 -12.74 -8.87
C VAL A 41 1.00 -12.09 -9.72
N PHE A 42 2.24 -12.36 -9.38
CA PHE A 42 3.40 -11.92 -10.13
C PHE A 42 3.88 -13.05 -11.03
N GLN A 43 4.28 -12.69 -12.23
CA GLN A 43 5.07 -13.51 -13.12
C GLN A 43 6.41 -12.82 -13.34
N ASP A 44 7.50 -13.44 -12.90
CA ASP A 44 8.79 -12.77 -12.77
C ASP A 44 8.68 -11.51 -11.92
N ASN A 45 8.93 -10.31 -12.45
CA ASN A 45 8.81 -9.05 -11.71
C ASN A 45 7.55 -8.23 -12.08
N GLU A 46 6.69 -8.78 -12.94
CA GLU A 46 5.52 -8.06 -13.44
C GLU A 46 4.23 -8.55 -12.75
N ILE A 47 3.34 -7.61 -12.47
CA ILE A 47 2.01 -7.93 -11.97
C ILE A 47 1.16 -8.47 -13.11
N PHE A 48 0.87 -9.76 -13.08
CA PHE A 48 0.01 -10.42 -14.05
C PHE A 48 -1.48 -10.26 -13.71
N PHE A 49 -1.79 -10.25 -12.42
CA PHE A 49 -3.15 -10.09 -11.90
C PHE A 49 -3.11 -9.35 -10.59
N SER A 50 -4.08 -8.46 -10.35
CA SER A 50 -4.30 -7.85 -9.04
C SER A 50 -5.77 -7.53 -8.81
N GLU A 51 -6.24 -7.73 -7.58
CA GLU A 51 -7.62 -7.50 -7.19
C GLU A 51 -7.72 -7.11 -5.70
N ARG A 52 -8.79 -6.39 -5.36
CA ARG A 52 -9.23 -6.23 -3.97
C ARG A 52 -10.15 -7.37 -3.61
N VAL A 53 -9.84 -8.05 -2.50
CA VAL A 53 -10.61 -9.19 -2.00
C VAL A 53 -11.51 -8.74 -0.85
N ALA A 54 -12.79 -9.12 -0.92
CA ALA A 54 -13.74 -8.70 0.12
C ALA A 54 -13.64 -9.58 1.39
N THR A 55 -14.00 -10.85 1.35
CA THR A 55 -14.07 -11.67 2.59
C THR A 55 -13.95 -13.18 2.42
N ASP A 56 -14.17 -13.73 1.24
CA ASP A 56 -14.13 -15.18 1.02
C ASP A 56 -12.75 -15.67 0.56
N TRP A 57 -11.83 -15.73 1.51
CA TRP A 57 -10.46 -16.16 1.28
C TRP A 57 -10.34 -17.57 0.68
N HIS A 58 -11.21 -18.49 1.10
CA HIS A 58 -11.17 -19.87 0.61
C HIS A 58 -11.46 -19.94 -0.89
N THR A 59 -12.55 -19.28 -1.30
CA THR A 59 -12.94 -19.21 -2.71
C THR A 59 -11.91 -18.45 -3.55
N GLU A 60 -11.39 -17.32 -3.06
CA GLU A 60 -10.44 -16.51 -3.82
C GLU A 60 -9.09 -17.20 -4.00
N ILE A 61 -8.51 -17.75 -2.94
CA ILE A 61 -7.25 -18.52 -3.03
C ILE A 61 -7.46 -19.77 -3.88
N GLY A 62 -8.61 -20.46 -3.73
CA GLY A 62 -8.94 -21.62 -4.53
C GLY A 62 -9.01 -21.30 -6.03
N LYS A 63 -9.63 -20.20 -6.42
CA LYS A 63 -9.67 -19.71 -7.83
C LYS A 63 -8.26 -19.41 -8.35
N LEU A 64 -7.47 -18.68 -7.56
CA LEU A 64 -6.10 -18.30 -7.95
C LEU A 64 -5.22 -19.56 -8.15
N CYS A 65 -5.30 -20.54 -7.24
CA CYS A 65 -4.56 -21.80 -7.36
C CYS A 65 -5.04 -22.68 -8.52
N ALA A 66 -6.32 -22.62 -8.87
CA ALA A 66 -6.84 -23.34 -10.03
C ALA A 66 -6.44 -22.71 -11.37
N THR A 67 -6.17 -21.40 -11.35
CA THR A 67 -5.85 -20.62 -12.54
C THR A 67 -4.34 -20.51 -12.78
N TYR A 68 -3.55 -20.36 -11.69
CA TYR A 68 -2.13 -20.06 -11.74
C TYR A 68 -1.31 -21.12 -11.01
N ASP A 69 -0.15 -21.49 -11.55
CA ASP A 69 0.81 -22.40 -10.92
C ASP A 69 1.66 -21.65 -9.87
N ILE A 70 1.07 -21.36 -8.71
CA ILE A 70 1.67 -20.60 -7.64
C ILE A 70 2.81 -21.39 -6.97
N LYS A 71 4.01 -20.81 -6.96
CA LYS A 71 5.24 -21.43 -6.42
C LYS A 71 5.72 -20.82 -5.10
N GLY A 72 5.16 -19.69 -4.71
CA GLY A 72 5.46 -19.02 -3.44
C GLY A 72 4.34 -18.05 -3.09
N CYS A 73 4.19 -17.75 -1.80
CA CYS A 73 3.20 -16.81 -1.31
C CYS A 73 3.79 -15.91 -0.23
N GLY A 74 3.68 -14.57 -0.40
CA GLY A 74 4.01 -13.56 0.60
C GLY A 74 2.76 -12.93 1.20
N VAL A 75 2.69 -12.81 2.53
CA VAL A 75 1.53 -12.28 3.24
C VAL A 75 1.94 -11.18 4.21
N SER A 76 1.31 -10.01 4.09
CA SER A 76 1.24 -8.96 5.09
C SER A 76 -0.14 -8.99 5.74
N ASN A 77 -0.21 -8.93 7.07
CA ASN A 77 -1.48 -8.87 7.79
C ASN A 77 -1.34 -7.97 9.03
N VAL A 78 -1.99 -6.83 9.01
CA VAL A 78 -2.06 -5.88 10.12
C VAL A 78 -3.45 -5.76 10.74
N ALA A 79 -4.43 -6.50 10.21
CA ALA A 79 -5.81 -6.55 10.73
C ALA A 79 -6.00 -7.52 11.90
N GLY A 80 -4.95 -8.25 12.29
CA GLY A 80 -5.00 -9.25 13.36
C GLY A 80 -5.31 -10.68 12.88
N PRO A 81 -5.56 -11.63 13.82
CA PRO A 81 -5.80 -13.02 13.49
C PRO A 81 -7.01 -13.22 12.55
N ASN A 82 -6.84 -14.06 11.54
CA ASN A 82 -7.89 -14.38 10.56
C ASN A 82 -7.87 -15.88 10.25
N GLU A 83 -8.70 -16.65 10.99
CA GLU A 83 -8.76 -18.10 10.83
C GLU A 83 -9.21 -18.55 9.43
N ALA A 84 -10.07 -17.78 8.75
CA ALA A 84 -10.51 -18.11 7.39
C ALA A 84 -9.35 -18.02 6.41
N LEU A 85 -8.54 -16.95 6.53
CA LEU A 85 -7.30 -16.82 5.77
C LEU A 85 -6.32 -17.95 6.13
N ASP A 86 -6.13 -18.23 7.41
CA ASP A 86 -5.18 -19.26 7.86
C ASP A 86 -5.50 -20.64 7.27
N ARG A 87 -6.79 -21.01 7.28
CA ARG A 87 -7.27 -22.24 6.62
C ARG A 87 -7.07 -22.21 5.11
N ALA A 88 -7.34 -21.06 4.46
CA ALA A 88 -7.16 -20.96 3.01
C ALA A 88 -5.69 -21.03 2.60
N LEU A 89 -4.77 -20.42 3.36
CA LEU A 89 -3.34 -20.49 3.09
C LEU A 89 -2.75 -21.89 3.26
N GLN A 90 -3.36 -22.77 4.08
CA GLN A 90 -2.97 -24.18 4.21
C GLN A 90 -3.25 -25.00 2.95
N LEU A 91 -4.14 -24.52 2.05
CA LEU A 91 -4.44 -25.18 0.78
C LEU A 91 -3.40 -24.86 -0.30
N LEU A 92 -2.54 -23.86 -0.09
CA LEU A 92 -1.51 -23.51 -1.05
C LEU A 92 -0.47 -24.63 -1.20
N PRO A 93 -0.14 -25.05 -2.44
CA PRO A 93 0.83 -26.10 -2.71
C PRO A 93 2.29 -25.58 -2.63
N CYS A 94 2.53 -24.44 -2.00
CA CYS A 94 3.82 -23.76 -1.99
C CYS A 94 4.14 -23.19 -0.60
N PRO A 95 5.41 -22.82 -0.33
CA PRO A 95 5.79 -22.11 0.88
C PRO A 95 5.04 -20.79 1.03
N VAL A 96 4.63 -20.47 2.27
CA VAL A 96 3.97 -19.21 2.64
C VAL A 96 4.85 -18.44 3.61
N LEU A 97 5.30 -17.25 3.20
CA LEU A 97 5.96 -16.28 4.05
C LEU A 97 4.93 -15.35 4.69
N ARG A 98 4.82 -15.36 6.02
CA ARG A 98 4.12 -14.33 6.78
C ARG A 98 5.13 -13.30 7.27
N LEU A 99 5.10 -12.13 6.66
CA LEU A 99 6.06 -11.07 6.98
C LEU A 99 5.81 -10.49 8.36
N THR A 100 6.88 -10.34 9.13
CA THR A 100 6.95 -9.62 10.40
C THR A 100 8.27 -8.87 10.48
N TYR A 101 8.38 -7.92 11.40
CA TYR A 101 9.65 -7.19 11.63
C TYR A 101 10.81 -8.10 12.10
N THR A 102 10.53 -9.34 12.51
CA THR A 102 11.54 -10.35 12.89
C THR A 102 11.87 -11.33 11.78
N SER A 103 11.22 -11.22 10.60
CA SER A 103 11.45 -12.14 9.49
C SER A 103 12.89 -12.09 8.98
N PRO A 104 13.64 -13.22 8.99
CA PRO A 104 15.06 -13.22 8.59
C PRO A 104 15.29 -12.75 7.16
N CYS A 105 14.35 -12.99 6.25
CA CYS A 105 14.44 -12.58 4.85
C CYS A 105 14.38 -11.07 4.65
N ALA A 106 13.83 -10.30 5.61
CA ALA A 106 13.79 -8.85 5.56
C ALA A 106 15.08 -8.18 6.07
N GLN A 107 15.88 -8.88 6.89
CA GLN A 107 17.10 -8.33 7.49
C GLN A 107 18.13 -7.79 6.48
N PRO A 108 18.36 -8.44 5.32
CA PRO A 108 19.34 -7.95 4.34
C PRO A 108 19.02 -6.58 3.74
N TYR A 109 17.78 -6.10 3.83
CA TYR A 109 17.34 -4.83 3.24
C TYR A 109 17.60 -3.62 4.15
N PHE A 110 17.90 -3.83 5.43
CA PHE A 110 18.06 -2.76 6.41
C PHE A 110 19.25 -3.03 7.34
N GLN A 111 19.89 -1.99 7.85
CA GLN A 111 20.85 -2.13 8.93
C GLN A 111 20.17 -2.61 10.22
N GLN A 112 18.98 -2.10 10.50
CA GLN A 112 18.15 -2.49 11.61
C GLN A 112 16.68 -2.23 11.29
N ILE A 113 15.82 -3.22 11.51
CA ILE A 113 14.37 -3.09 11.40
C ILE A 113 13.83 -2.62 12.76
N PRO A 114 13.03 -1.53 12.82
CA PRO A 114 12.42 -1.08 14.06
C PRO A 114 11.53 -2.16 14.69
N GLN A 115 11.64 -2.32 16.00
CA GLN A 115 10.80 -3.26 16.74
C GLN A 115 9.32 -2.87 16.58
N GLY A 116 8.49 -3.83 16.19
CA GLY A 116 7.06 -3.63 16.02
C GLY A 116 6.63 -2.89 14.76
N LEU A 117 7.55 -2.68 13.79
CA LEU A 117 7.17 -2.13 12.48
C LEU A 117 6.10 -3.02 11.83
N GLY A 118 5.00 -2.42 11.34
CA GLY A 118 3.93 -3.12 10.65
C GLY A 118 4.43 -3.87 9.41
N ALA A 119 3.85 -5.02 9.12
CA ALA A 119 4.28 -5.85 7.99
C ALA A 119 4.03 -5.15 6.64
N ASP A 120 2.94 -4.37 6.53
CA ASP A 120 2.60 -3.55 5.38
C ASP A 120 3.66 -2.47 5.12
N ARG A 121 4.04 -1.72 6.16
CA ARG A 121 5.08 -0.69 6.10
C ARG A 121 6.42 -1.31 5.73
N LEU A 122 6.83 -2.39 6.42
CA LEU A 122 8.07 -3.10 6.12
C LEU A 122 8.13 -3.59 4.67
N ALA A 123 7.03 -4.14 4.14
CA ALA A 123 6.97 -4.56 2.75
C ALA A 123 7.12 -3.37 1.78
N ALA A 124 6.39 -2.27 2.02
CA ALA A 124 6.49 -1.07 1.21
C ALA A 124 7.91 -0.48 1.22
N ASP A 125 8.55 -0.46 2.39
CA ASP A 125 9.92 0.01 2.57
C ASP A 125 10.93 -0.85 1.78
N ILE A 126 10.77 -2.20 1.83
CA ILE A 126 11.60 -3.13 1.03
C ILE A 126 11.46 -2.83 -0.46
N ALA A 127 10.23 -2.66 -0.96
CA ALA A 127 10.02 -2.31 -2.36
C ALA A 127 10.69 -0.99 -2.73
N ALA A 128 10.62 0.02 -1.86
CA ALA A 128 11.19 1.34 -2.09
C ALA A 128 12.72 1.29 -2.17
N VAL A 129 13.40 0.67 -1.18
CA VAL A 129 14.86 0.58 -1.15
C VAL A 129 15.42 -0.31 -2.26
N THR A 130 14.64 -1.30 -2.72
CA THR A 130 15.01 -2.15 -3.85
C THR A 130 14.94 -1.39 -5.17
N GLN A 131 13.90 -0.56 -5.36
CA GLN A 131 13.73 0.23 -6.58
C GLN A 131 14.70 1.43 -6.65
N MET A 132 15.08 1.98 -5.50
CA MET A 132 15.96 3.15 -5.39
C MET A 132 17.17 2.85 -4.49
N PRO A 133 18.08 1.96 -4.91
CA PRO A 133 19.25 1.61 -4.10
C PRO A 133 20.16 2.83 -3.88
N ASN A 134 20.76 2.93 -2.70
CA ASN A 134 21.66 4.03 -2.29
C ASN A 134 21.04 5.43 -2.41
N THR A 135 19.73 5.53 -2.33
CA THR A 135 18.98 6.78 -2.38
C THR A 135 18.11 6.88 -1.13
N PRO A 136 18.11 8.00 -0.40
CA PRO A 136 17.16 8.16 0.70
C PRO A 136 15.74 8.17 0.16
N VAL A 137 14.85 7.40 0.80
CA VAL A 137 13.45 7.28 0.40
C VAL A 137 12.52 7.69 1.54
N LEU A 138 11.41 8.31 1.15
CA LEU A 138 10.24 8.51 2.01
C LEU A 138 9.09 7.67 1.42
N VAL A 139 8.61 6.71 2.18
CA VAL A 139 7.45 5.91 1.83
C VAL A 139 6.22 6.50 2.52
N ILE A 140 5.19 6.79 1.74
CA ILE A 140 3.92 7.35 2.22
C ILE A 140 2.81 6.40 1.80
N ASP A 141 2.11 5.81 2.77
CA ASP A 141 0.87 5.07 2.51
C ASP A 141 -0.33 5.88 3.00
N ALA A 142 -1.18 6.32 2.07
CA ALA A 142 -2.40 7.07 2.34
C ALA A 142 -3.62 6.13 2.29
N GLY A 143 -3.70 5.25 3.27
CA GLY A 143 -4.79 4.30 3.48
C GLY A 143 -5.74 4.70 4.60
N THR A 144 -6.18 3.70 5.39
CA THR A 144 -6.99 3.89 6.61
C THR A 144 -6.24 4.78 7.61
N CYS A 145 -4.94 4.52 7.80
CA CYS A 145 -4.00 5.45 8.38
C CYS A 145 -3.15 6.08 7.27
N LEU A 146 -2.57 7.23 7.57
CA LEU A 146 -1.52 7.85 6.78
C LEU A 146 -0.21 7.53 7.47
N THR A 147 0.69 6.82 6.81
CA THR A 147 2.00 6.47 7.36
C THR A 147 3.12 7.13 6.58
N PHE A 148 4.21 7.40 7.27
CA PHE A 148 5.44 7.98 6.73
C PHE A 148 6.61 7.16 7.24
N ASP A 149 7.47 6.66 6.35
CA ASP A 149 8.69 5.95 6.68
C ASP A 149 9.86 6.55 5.92
N VAL A 150 10.90 6.94 6.63
CA VAL A 150 12.12 7.51 6.05
C VAL A 150 13.27 6.55 6.22
N ILE A 151 13.86 6.14 5.11
CA ILE A 151 15.04 5.28 5.05
C ILE A 151 16.16 6.07 4.37
N ASP A 152 17.35 6.12 4.99
CA ASP A 152 18.50 6.80 4.42
C ASP A 152 19.20 5.99 3.32
N GLU A 153 20.18 6.59 2.66
CA GLU A 153 20.97 5.97 1.59
C GLU A 153 21.79 4.75 2.01
N ASN A 154 21.94 4.54 3.31
CA ASN A 154 22.61 3.37 3.89
C ASN A 154 21.63 2.30 4.35
N HIS A 155 20.37 2.41 3.98
CA HIS A 155 19.30 1.53 4.42
C HIS A 155 19.06 1.53 5.93
N SER A 156 19.35 2.65 6.61
CA SER A 156 18.98 2.85 8.01
C SER A 156 17.61 3.49 8.10
N PHE A 157 16.75 2.96 8.94
CA PHE A 157 15.45 3.55 9.24
C PHE A 157 15.65 4.85 10.05
N ALA A 158 15.44 5.99 9.41
CA ALA A 158 15.65 7.31 10.01
C ALA A 158 14.48 7.79 10.89
N GLY A 159 13.35 7.11 10.82
CA GLY A 159 12.15 7.40 11.59
C GLY A 159 10.88 7.35 10.73
N GLY A 160 9.72 7.41 11.39
CA GLY A 160 8.42 7.41 10.71
C GLY A 160 7.31 7.91 11.61
N ASN A 161 6.16 8.21 11.01
CA ASN A 161 4.97 8.68 11.70
C ASN A 161 3.73 7.96 11.22
N ILE A 162 2.70 7.93 12.08
CA ILE A 162 1.37 7.42 11.76
C ILE A 162 0.36 8.48 12.17
N SER A 163 -0.54 8.82 11.25
CA SER A 163 -1.66 9.71 11.54
C SER A 163 -2.97 9.16 10.94
N PRO A 164 -4.14 9.70 11.32
CA PRO A 164 -5.41 9.24 10.78
C PRO A 164 -5.53 9.57 9.28
N GLY A 165 -5.97 8.62 8.47
CA GLY A 165 -6.38 8.86 7.09
C GLY A 165 -7.69 9.64 6.98
N VAL A 166 -8.15 9.92 5.75
CA VAL A 166 -9.32 10.79 5.49
C VAL A 166 -10.56 10.29 6.22
N GLU A 167 -10.90 9.03 6.01
CA GLU A 167 -12.10 8.41 6.59
C GLU A 167 -12.08 8.43 8.13
N LEU A 168 -10.90 8.16 8.74
CA LEU A 168 -10.76 8.21 10.19
C LEU A 168 -10.94 9.63 10.73
N ARG A 169 -10.44 10.66 10.02
CA ARG A 169 -10.62 12.06 10.42
C ARG A 169 -12.09 12.46 10.37
N LEU A 170 -12.80 12.10 9.29
CA LEU A 170 -14.22 12.40 9.14
C LEU A 170 -15.06 11.70 10.23
N LYS A 171 -14.81 10.43 10.49
CA LYS A 171 -15.48 9.66 11.55
C LYS A 171 -15.19 10.22 12.93
N ALA A 172 -13.93 10.52 13.25
CA ALA A 172 -13.54 11.04 14.55
C ALA A 172 -14.23 12.38 14.85
N MET A 173 -14.34 13.28 13.87
CA MET A 173 -15.05 14.55 14.05
C MET A 173 -16.54 14.32 14.34
N HIS A 174 -17.18 13.37 13.67
CA HIS A 174 -18.58 13.01 13.94
C HIS A 174 -18.75 12.35 15.32
N GLU A 175 -17.95 11.32 15.61
CA GLU A 175 -18.12 10.48 16.79
C GLU A 175 -17.73 11.19 18.10
N HIS A 176 -16.79 12.14 18.05
CA HIS A 176 -16.26 12.82 19.24
C HIS A 176 -16.72 14.27 19.39
N THR A 177 -17.72 14.71 18.63
CA THR A 177 -18.35 16.03 18.81
C THR A 177 -19.87 15.92 18.83
N ALA A 178 -20.50 16.84 19.57
CA ALA A 178 -21.95 16.75 19.80
C ALA A 178 -22.81 17.10 18.56
N ALA A 179 -22.28 17.84 17.60
CA ALA A 179 -23.09 18.47 16.55
C ALA A 179 -22.53 18.33 15.12
N LEU A 180 -21.32 17.80 14.96
CA LEU A 180 -20.78 17.65 13.62
C LEU A 180 -21.37 16.41 12.91
N PRO A 181 -21.94 16.59 11.70
CA PRO A 181 -22.47 15.47 10.92
C PRO A 181 -21.36 14.58 10.39
N LEU A 182 -21.68 13.31 10.13
CA LEU A 182 -20.80 12.45 9.33
C LEU A 182 -20.85 12.89 7.87
N ILE A 183 -19.69 13.28 7.34
CA ILE A 183 -19.55 13.80 5.98
C ILE A 183 -18.84 12.76 5.11
N SER A 184 -19.31 12.62 3.86
CA SER A 184 -18.62 11.83 2.82
C SER A 184 -17.35 12.56 2.35
N VAL A 185 -16.35 11.79 1.94
CA VAL A 185 -15.16 12.31 1.25
C VAL A 185 -15.53 12.91 -0.10
N GLU A 186 -16.60 12.42 -0.74
CA GLU A 186 -17.12 12.93 -2.00
C GLU A 186 -17.90 14.24 -1.81
N GLY A 187 -17.80 15.11 -2.81
CA GLY A 187 -18.51 16.39 -2.87
C GLY A 187 -17.59 17.57 -3.09
N ASP A 188 -18.12 18.77 -2.91
CA ASP A 188 -17.39 20.01 -3.16
C ASP A 188 -16.24 20.19 -2.13
N LEU A 189 -15.04 20.51 -2.63
CA LEU A 189 -13.80 20.61 -1.86
C LEU A 189 -13.10 21.93 -2.18
N PRO A 190 -13.62 23.07 -1.69
CA PRO A 190 -12.96 24.36 -1.84
C PRO A 190 -11.72 24.44 -0.93
N ASP A 191 -10.82 25.39 -1.23
CA ASP A 191 -9.63 25.67 -0.39
C ASP A 191 -10.03 26.05 1.04
N LEU A 192 -11.10 26.84 1.18
CA LEU A 192 -11.72 27.20 2.46
C LEU A 192 -13.22 26.88 2.39
N GLY A 193 -13.70 26.07 3.34
CA GLY A 193 -15.11 25.70 3.42
C GLY A 193 -16.01 26.90 3.69
N TYR A 194 -17.17 26.94 3.02
CA TYR A 194 -18.18 28.00 3.15
C TYR A 194 -19.42 27.54 3.95
N ASP A 195 -19.50 26.25 4.27
CA ASP A 195 -20.47 25.64 5.19
C ASP A 195 -19.82 24.53 6.02
N THR A 196 -20.57 23.96 6.97
CA THR A 196 -20.08 22.91 7.85
C THR A 196 -19.57 21.69 7.08
N ALA A 197 -20.26 21.26 6.02
CA ALA A 197 -19.89 20.06 5.27
C ALA A 197 -18.58 20.25 4.50
N THR A 198 -18.45 21.36 3.78
CA THR A 198 -17.24 21.69 3.02
C THR A 198 -16.06 22.00 3.95
N ALA A 199 -16.30 22.62 5.13
CA ALA A 199 -15.27 22.88 6.11
C ALA A 199 -14.71 21.57 6.74
N ILE A 200 -15.59 20.62 7.11
CA ILE A 200 -15.18 19.31 7.63
C ILE A 200 -14.40 18.53 6.56
N ARG A 201 -14.92 18.48 5.33
CA ARG A 201 -14.26 17.79 4.21
C ARG A 201 -12.91 18.42 3.89
N GLY A 202 -12.85 19.75 3.77
CA GLY A 202 -11.61 20.48 3.52
C GLY A 202 -10.58 20.28 4.61
N GLY A 203 -10.99 20.33 5.88
CA GLY A 203 -10.12 20.06 7.03
C GLY A 203 -9.51 18.64 7.01
N ALA A 204 -10.30 17.64 6.60
CA ALA A 204 -9.79 16.28 6.48
C ALA A 204 -8.91 16.09 5.23
N VAL A 205 -9.41 16.43 4.04
CA VAL A 205 -8.76 16.12 2.76
C VAL A 205 -7.58 17.06 2.48
N ASN A 206 -7.81 18.38 2.49
CA ASN A 206 -6.73 19.35 2.27
C ASN A 206 -5.71 19.30 3.41
N GLY A 207 -6.18 19.03 4.66
CA GLY A 207 -5.30 18.85 5.81
C GLY A 207 -4.30 17.72 5.62
N ILE A 208 -4.72 16.57 5.09
CA ILE A 208 -3.80 15.44 4.77
C ILE A 208 -2.84 15.84 3.64
N LYS A 209 -3.30 16.50 2.60
CA LYS A 209 -2.43 16.98 1.53
C LYS A 209 -1.32 17.89 2.09
N PHE A 210 -1.69 18.87 2.93
CA PHE A 210 -0.71 19.77 3.56
C PHE A 210 0.26 19.03 4.49
N GLU A 211 -0.23 18.01 5.21
CA GLU A 211 0.60 17.17 6.06
C GLU A 211 1.64 16.42 5.22
N ILE A 212 1.23 15.76 4.14
CA ILE A 212 2.12 15.04 3.22
C ILE A 212 3.18 16.00 2.64
N GLU A 213 2.75 17.12 2.07
CA GLU A 213 3.67 18.10 1.49
C GLU A 213 4.63 18.69 2.54
N GLY A 214 4.13 18.93 3.77
CA GLY A 214 4.93 19.37 4.90
C GLY A 214 6.05 18.39 5.25
N TYR A 215 5.73 17.10 5.34
CA TYR A 215 6.73 16.05 5.59
C TYR A 215 7.73 15.91 4.44
N ILE A 216 7.28 15.95 3.19
CA ILE A 216 8.19 15.92 2.02
C ILE A 216 9.19 17.09 2.09
N ARG A 217 8.70 18.30 2.31
CA ARG A 217 9.57 19.50 2.42
C ARG A 217 10.52 19.42 3.62
N MET A 218 10.05 18.90 4.75
CA MET A 218 10.89 18.72 5.95
C MET A 218 11.99 17.67 5.67
N CYS A 219 11.64 16.53 5.12
CA CYS A 219 12.59 15.45 4.83
C CYS A 219 13.62 15.87 3.76
N ARG A 220 13.23 16.61 2.72
CA ARG A 220 14.15 17.13 1.69
C ARG A 220 15.20 18.10 2.21
N LYS A 221 14.93 18.80 3.32
CA LYS A 221 15.97 19.63 3.99
C LYS A 221 17.08 18.78 4.59
N ARG A 222 16.76 17.58 5.07
CA ARG A 222 17.74 16.63 5.64
C ARG A 222 18.36 15.74 4.58
N PHE A 223 17.58 15.34 3.56
CA PHE A 223 17.94 14.45 2.48
C PHE A 223 17.66 15.14 1.13
N PRO A 224 18.60 15.96 0.60
CA PRO A 224 18.35 16.74 -0.63
C PRO A 224 17.96 15.91 -1.86
N ASN A 225 18.45 14.66 -1.96
CA ASN A 225 18.16 13.72 -3.05
C ASN A 225 17.02 12.75 -2.69
N LEU A 226 16.15 13.09 -1.73
CA LEU A 226 15.04 12.25 -1.31
C LEU A 226 14.14 11.89 -2.48
N HIS A 227 13.88 10.59 -2.65
CA HIS A 227 12.82 10.10 -3.52
C HIS A 227 11.61 9.71 -2.66
N VAL A 228 10.40 9.98 -3.16
CA VAL A 228 9.16 9.72 -2.44
C VAL A 228 8.37 8.64 -3.16
N PHE A 229 8.06 7.56 -2.49
CA PHE A 229 7.06 6.59 -2.92
C PHE A 229 5.73 6.90 -2.25
N TYR A 230 4.69 7.00 -3.07
CA TYR A 230 3.34 7.26 -2.61
C TYR A 230 2.43 6.08 -2.98
N THR A 231 1.78 5.50 -1.99
CA THR A 231 0.85 4.37 -2.14
C THR A 231 -0.43 4.60 -1.34
N GLY A 232 -1.32 3.64 -1.32
CA GLY A 232 -2.61 3.73 -0.64
C GLY A 232 -3.77 3.94 -1.59
N GLY A 233 -4.95 4.20 -1.03
CA GLY A 233 -6.21 4.34 -1.78
C GLY A 233 -6.65 5.77 -2.03
N ASN A 234 -6.05 6.74 -1.36
CA ASN A 234 -6.38 8.16 -1.51
C ASN A 234 -5.46 8.80 -2.54
N HIS A 235 -6.02 9.63 -3.42
CA HIS A 235 -5.27 10.35 -4.45
C HIS A 235 -5.32 11.84 -4.18
N PHE A 236 -4.14 12.49 -4.24
CA PHE A 236 -4.01 13.94 -4.08
C PHE A 236 -3.22 14.52 -5.25
N GLU A 237 -3.61 15.69 -5.68
CA GLU A 237 -2.80 16.52 -6.57
C GLU A 237 -1.81 17.33 -5.73
N PHE A 238 -0.53 17.06 -5.91
CA PHE A 238 0.54 17.70 -5.15
C PHE A 238 1.03 18.99 -5.80
N SER A 239 1.51 19.90 -4.96
CA SER A 239 2.11 21.15 -5.43
C SER A 239 3.33 20.91 -6.34
N PRO A 240 3.58 21.78 -7.34
CA PRO A 240 4.65 21.60 -8.32
C PRO A 240 6.07 21.50 -7.75
N ASP A 241 6.30 21.99 -6.52
CA ASP A 241 7.59 21.91 -5.85
C ASP A 241 7.89 20.54 -5.24
N VAL A 242 6.86 19.72 -4.98
CA VAL A 242 7.02 18.37 -4.42
C VAL A 242 6.68 17.26 -5.42
N ALA A 243 5.74 17.49 -6.32
CA ALA A 243 5.28 16.49 -7.29
C ALA A 243 6.42 15.78 -8.07
N PRO A 244 7.49 16.46 -8.54
CA PRO A 244 8.55 15.81 -9.32
C PRO A 244 9.36 14.75 -8.58
N CYS A 245 9.34 14.71 -7.24
CA CYS A 245 10.07 13.70 -6.47
C CYS A 245 9.20 12.50 -6.08
N ILE A 246 7.92 12.47 -6.49
CA ILE A 246 6.94 11.47 -6.08
C ILE A 246 6.74 10.45 -7.20
N THR A 247 6.92 9.17 -6.86
CA THR A 247 6.47 8.04 -7.66
C THR A 247 5.24 7.44 -6.99
N HIS A 248 4.12 7.39 -7.71
CA HIS A 248 2.90 6.71 -7.25
C HIS A 248 2.93 5.24 -7.67
N ASP A 249 2.92 4.33 -6.70
CA ASP A 249 2.80 2.89 -6.92
C ASP A 249 1.69 2.30 -6.03
N PRO A 250 0.51 2.01 -6.56
CA PRO A 250 -0.62 1.47 -5.79
C PRO A 250 -0.38 0.03 -5.30
N HIS A 251 0.68 -0.62 -5.76
CA HIS A 251 1.03 -2.00 -5.45
C HIS A 251 2.34 -2.13 -4.66
N LEU A 252 2.84 -1.04 -4.08
CA LEU A 252 4.15 -1.00 -3.42
C LEU A 252 4.32 -2.09 -2.35
N VAL A 253 3.32 -2.29 -1.48
CA VAL A 253 3.31 -3.37 -0.47
C VAL A 253 3.41 -4.74 -1.13
N LEU A 254 2.62 -4.99 -2.18
CA LEU A 254 2.62 -6.28 -2.89
C LEU A 254 3.96 -6.55 -3.59
N ARG A 255 4.61 -5.50 -4.13
CA ARG A 255 5.97 -5.62 -4.71
C ARG A 255 7.01 -5.99 -3.66
N GLY A 256 6.94 -5.40 -2.47
CA GLY A 256 7.86 -5.76 -1.38
C GLY A 256 7.67 -7.19 -0.88
N LEU A 257 6.43 -7.67 -0.80
CA LEU A 257 6.15 -9.08 -0.51
C LEU A 257 6.69 -10.00 -1.61
N HIS A 258 6.53 -9.62 -2.88
CA HIS A 258 7.07 -10.36 -4.02
C HIS A 258 8.60 -10.45 -3.94
N GLU A 259 9.28 -9.35 -3.63
CA GLU A 259 10.73 -9.28 -3.50
C GLU A 259 11.29 -10.31 -2.49
N LEU A 260 10.52 -10.61 -1.45
CA LEU A 260 10.92 -11.55 -0.39
C LEU A 260 10.66 -13.03 -0.72
N VAL A 261 9.89 -13.33 -1.76
CA VAL A 261 9.40 -14.70 -2.06
C VAL A 261 9.87 -15.22 -3.43
N ARG A 262 10.32 -14.32 -4.31
CA ARG A 262 10.80 -14.64 -5.67
C ARG A 262 12.03 -15.54 -5.71
#